data_a52a5f857286ac898a6a9a5c1a562822
#
_entry.id   a52a5f857286ac898a6a9a5c1a562822
#
_cell.length_a   1.000
_cell.length_b   1.000
_cell.length_c   1.000
_cell.angle_alpha   90.00
_cell.angle_beta   90.00
_cell.angle_gamma   90.00
#
_symmetry.space_group_name_H-M   'P 1'
#
loop_
_entity.id
_entity.type
_entity.pdbx_description
1 polymer ?
#
loop_
_entity_poly.entity_id
_entity_poly.type
_entity_poly.pdbx_seq_one_letter_code
_entity_poly.pdbx_strand_id
1 'polypeptide(L)'
;LHLLSRRQRQMCIRDSNMGIKSIAVYSKEDKDSLHVQLADRRVCIGEGPAKNSYLNMERIISAAKNTDADAIHPGFGFLSENADFVRLCKENGIAFIGPSAEVIDSKGNKSNARKTMMEAGVPVVPGTKEPVYDAATGEKLADEIGYPVMIKASSGGGGKGMRVSRSKEDFEFNFNTAQRESANAFGDDTMYIEKFIENPRHVEIQIMADGHGNVVALGERDCSVQRNHQKLIE
;
A
#
# COMPACT_ATOMS: atom_id res chain seq x y z
N LEU A 1 10.94 8.30 -10.24
CA LEU A 1 11.73 9.28 -9.48
C LEU A 1 11.06 10.67 -9.45
N HIS A 2 10.54 11.18 -10.58
CA HIS A 2 9.96 12.53 -10.63
C HIS A 2 8.65 12.75 -9.85
N LEU A 3 7.86 11.72 -9.58
CA LEU A 3 6.59 11.84 -8.86
C LEU A 3 6.79 12.06 -7.35
N LEU A 4 7.72 11.34 -6.73
CA LEU A 4 8.03 11.49 -5.30
C LEU A 4 8.59 12.89 -5.00
N SER A 5 9.52 13.39 -5.83
CA SER A 5 10.11 14.73 -5.65
C SER A 5 9.09 15.86 -5.78
N ARG A 6 8.05 15.71 -6.62
CA ARG A 6 6.98 16.71 -6.73
C ARG A 6 6.09 16.78 -5.49
N ARG A 7 5.75 15.64 -4.90
CA ARG A 7 4.94 15.57 -3.66
C ARG A 7 5.70 16.13 -2.47
N GLN A 8 6.97 15.76 -2.31
CA GLN A 8 7.84 16.32 -1.27
C GLN A 8 8.00 17.84 -1.40
N ARG A 9 8.12 18.36 -2.62
CA ARG A 9 8.15 19.80 -2.85
C ARG A 9 6.90 20.52 -2.36
N GLN A 10 5.71 19.98 -2.66
CA GLN A 10 4.46 20.57 -2.19
C GLN A 10 4.34 20.50 -0.67
N MET A 11 4.82 19.43 -0.07
CA MET A 11 4.86 19.27 1.37
C MET A 11 5.69 20.38 2.02
N CYS A 12 6.93 20.61 1.58
CA CYS A 12 7.77 21.69 2.10
C CYS A 12 7.09 23.08 1.98
N ILE A 13 6.39 23.36 0.87
CA ILE A 13 5.65 24.61 0.70
C ILE A 13 4.50 24.73 1.71
N ARG A 14 3.77 23.64 1.96
CA ARG A 14 2.65 23.62 2.92
C ARG A 14 3.14 23.74 4.35
N ASP A 15 4.19 23.03 4.71
CA ASP A 15 4.84 23.12 6.01
C ASP A 15 5.24 24.56 6.30
N SER A 16 5.91 25.23 5.38
CA SER A 16 6.29 26.62 5.49
C SER A 16 5.09 27.55 5.69
N ASN A 17 4.00 27.34 4.92
CA ASN A 17 2.76 28.11 5.08
C ASN A 17 2.08 27.92 6.44
N MET A 18 2.31 26.79 7.11
CA MET A 18 1.82 26.46 8.45
C MET A 18 2.80 26.87 9.56
N GLY A 19 3.94 27.44 9.23
CA GLY A 19 5.01 27.77 10.17
C GLY A 19 5.76 26.55 10.70
N ILE A 20 5.67 25.40 10.03
CA ILE A 20 6.37 24.16 10.36
C ILE A 20 7.71 24.16 9.63
N LYS A 21 8.81 23.91 10.35
CA LYS A 21 10.13 23.78 9.76
C LYS A 21 10.30 22.43 9.10
N SER A 22 10.67 22.43 7.83
CA SER A 22 10.86 21.23 7.04
C SER A 22 12.33 20.81 6.96
N ILE A 23 12.57 19.50 7.11
CA ILE A 23 13.90 18.89 6.99
C ILE A 23 13.81 17.85 5.88
N ALA A 24 14.47 18.11 4.75
CA ALA A 24 14.51 17.18 3.65
C ALA A 24 15.65 16.18 3.83
N VAL A 25 15.34 14.89 3.75
CA VAL A 25 16.34 13.83 3.59
C VAL A 25 16.51 13.50 2.11
N TYR A 26 17.74 13.24 1.67
CA TYR A 26 18.03 12.97 0.27
C TYR A 26 19.22 12.03 0.08
N SER A 27 19.20 11.26 -1.02
CA SER A 27 20.38 10.53 -1.49
C SER A 27 21.34 11.46 -2.24
N LYS A 28 22.59 11.08 -2.40
CA LYS A 28 23.58 11.91 -3.12
C LYS A 28 23.12 12.34 -4.52
N GLU A 29 22.36 11.47 -5.21
CA GLU A 29 21.86 11.74 -6.56
C GLU A 29 20.70 12.73 -6.57
N ASP A 30 19.97 12.86 -5.45
CA ASP A 30 18.82 13.75 -5.33
C ASP A 30 19.15 15.13 -4.76
N LYS A 31 20.42 15.44 -4.54
CA LYS A 31 20.90 16.69 -3.88
C LYS A 31 20.36 17.97 -4.51
N ASP A 32 20.16 17.96 -5.83
CA ASP A 32 19.69 19.11 -6.61
C ASP A 32 18.16 19.09 -6.85
N SER A 33 17.45 18.18 -6.19
CA SER A 33 15.98 18.10 -6.28
C SER A 33 15.32 19.29 -5.59
N LEU A 34 14.18 19.73 -6.13
CA LEU A 34 13.51 20.95 -5.65
C LEU A 34 13.07 20.87 -4.17
N HIS A 35 12.67 19.70 -3.69
CA HIS A 35 12.30 19.54 -2.26
C HIS A 35 13.51 19.79 -1.34
N VAL A 36 14.70 19.41 -1.76
CA VAL A 36 15.96 19.67 -1.02
C VAL A 36 16.28 21.15 -0.98
N GLN A 37 16.00 21.85 -2.10
CA GLN A 37 16.27 23.29 -2.20
C GLN A 37 15.26 24.13 -1.38
N LEU A 38 14.02 23.66 -1.26
CA LEU A 38 12.91 24.39 -0.61
C LEU A 38 12.79 24.11 0.88
N ALA A 39 13.40 23.05 1.38
CA ALA A 39 13.36 22.73 2.80
C ALA A 39 14.26 23.68 3.62
N ASP A 40 13.84 23.97 4.86
CA ASP A 40 14.62 24.79 5.79
C ASP A 40 15.98 24.17 6.13
N ARG A 41 16.01 22.86 6.26
CA ARG A 41 17.22 22.07 6.49
C ARG A 41 17.26 20.85 5.56
N ARG A 42 18.43 20.32 5.32
CA ARG A 42 18.66 19.19 4.42
C ARG A 42 19.74 18.27 4.93
N VAL A 43 19.52 16.96 4.84
CA VAL A 43 20.46 15.94 5.31
C VAL A 43 20.64 14.86 4.24
N CYS A 44 21.89 14.65 3.82
CA CYS A 44 22.22 13.53 2.94
C CYS A 44 22.20 12.22 3.77
N ILE A 45 21.37 11.27 3.39
CA ILE A 45 21.22 10.00 4.10
C ILE A 45 21.92 8.82 3.41
N GLY A 46 22.64 9.05 2.33
CA GLY A 46 23.44 8.03 1.68
C GLY A 46 23.53 8.11 0.17
N GLU A 47 23.99 7.01 -0.41
CA GLU A 47 24.13 6.85 -1.87
C GLU A 47 22.77 6.71 -2.56
N GLY A 48 22.73 6.77 -3.90
CA GLY A 48 21.51 6.70 -4.70
C GLY A 48 20.63 5.46 -4.53
N PRO A 49 21.18 4.25 -4.43
CA PRO A 49 20.36 3.07 -4.20
C PRO A 49 19.53 3.18 -2.91
N ALA A 50 18.20 2.96 -3.02
CA ALA A 50 17.27 3.13 -1.90
C ALA A 50 17.67 2.33 -0.65
N LYS A 51 18.23 1.12 -0.82
CA LYS A 51 18.75 0.30 0.28
C LYS A 51 19.81 1.02 1.12
N ASN A 52 20.59 1.90 0.49
CA ASN A 52 21.69 2.62 1.13
C ASN A 52 21.29 4.04 1.58
N SER A 53 20.01 4.40 1.44
CA SER A 53 19.47 5.73 1.73
C SER A 53 18.04 5.64 2.29
N TYR A 54 17.02 5.71 1.46
CA TYR A 54 15.60 5.83 1.85
C TYR A 54 15.01 4.59 2.53
N LEU A 55 15.62 3.41 2.40
CA LEU A 55 15.26 2.18 3.12
C LEU A 55 16.15 1.92 4.35
N ASN A 56 17.11 2.78 4.63
CA ASN A 56 17.97 2.67 5.80
C ASN A 56 17.36 3.41 6.99
N MET A 57 16.63 2.69 7.82
CA MET A 57 15.90 3.23 8.97
C MET A 57 16.83 3.97 9.94
N GLU A 58 17.98 3.40 10.26
CA GLU A 58 18.94 3.99 11.20
C GLU A 58 19.46 5.35 10.74
N ARG A 59 19.74 5.50 9.44
CA ARG A 59 20.20 6.78 8.88
C ARG A 59 19.13 7.85 8.93
N ILE A 60 17.85 7.46 8.70
CA ILE A 60 16.72 8.38 8.79
C ILE A 60 16.52 8.83 10.23
N ILE A 61 16.52 7.90 11.19
CA ILE A 61 16.42 8.22 12.62
C ILE A 61 17.60 9.09 13.07
N SER A 62 18.83 8.77 12.63
CA SER A 62 20.01 9.58 12.93
C SER A 62 19.89 11.00 12.36
N ALA A 63 19.38 11.15 11.14
CA ALA A 63 19.13 12.46 10.55
C ALA A 63 18.08 13.24 11.36
N ALA A 64 16.99 12.61 11.77
CA ALA A 64 15.96 13.23 12.60
C ALA A 64 16.52 13.70 13.95
N LYS A 65 17.27 12.86 14.65
CA LYS A 65 17.90 13.21 15.94
C LYS A 65 18.91 14.35 15.82
N ASN A 66 19.76 14.32 14.80
CA ASN A 66 20.78 15.36 14.57
C ASN A 66 20.18 16.71 14.15
N THR A 67 18.92 16.73 13.80
CA THR A 67 18.22 17.95 13.38
C THR A 67 17.13 18.38 14.36
N ASP A 68 17.00 17.67 15.50
CA ASP A 68 15.96 17.87 16.50
C ASP A 68 14.54 17.85 15.89
N ALA A 69 14.30 16.89 15.00
CA ALA A 69 12.99 16.74 14.37
C ALA A 69 11.98 16.10 15.31
N ASP A 70 10.82 16.72 15.47
CA ASP A 70 9.72 16.21 16.30
C ASP A 70 8.96 15.07 15.65
N ALA A 71 8.91 15.07 14.30
CA ALA A 71 8.11 14.13 13.53
C ALA A 71 8.76 13.73 12.21
N ILE A 72 8.36 12.57 11.70
CA ILE A 72 8.72 12.09 10.36
C ILE A 72 7.44 11.84 9.56
N HIS A 73 7.33 12.51 8.40
CA HIS A 73 6.35 12.18 7.38
C HIS A 73 7.00 11.21 6.39
N PRO A 74 6.54 9.95 6.28
CA PRO A 74 7.22 8.94 5.47
C PRO A 74 7.02 9.11 3.96
N GLY A 75 6.12 9.97 3.54
CA GLY A 75 5.72 10.09 2.13
C GLY A 75 4.93 8.87 1.67
N PHE A 76 5.21 8.43 0.43
CA PHE A 76 4.59 7.26 -0.20
C PHE A 76 5.67 6.24 -0.60
N GLY A 77 5.39 4.96 -0.42
CA GLY A 77 6.36 3.90 -0.68
C GLY A 77 7.47 3.85 0.36
N PHE A 78 8.57 3.19 0.04
CA PHE A 78 9.71 2.97 0.95
C PHE A 78 9.28 2.49 2.34
N LEU A 79 9.44 3.30 3.37
CA LEU A 79 9.15 2.94 4.76
C LEU A 79 7.74 3.36 5.23
N SER A 80 6.90 3.91 4.35
CA SER A 80 5.55 4.38 4.72
C SER A 80 4.61 3.27 5.22
N GLU A 81 4.85 2.04 4.78
CA GLU A 81 4.07 0.85 5.17
C GLU A 81 4.94 -0.17 5.95
N ASN A 82 5.99 0.32 6.62
CA ASN A 82 6.89 -0.51 7.40
C ASN A 82 6.63 -0.34 8.90
N ALA A 83 6.04 -1.36 9.54
CA ALA A 83 5.70 -1.33 10.96
C ALA A 83 6.93 -1.22 11.87
N ASP A 84 8.05 -1.83 11.49
CA ASP A 84 9.28 -1.76 12.29
C ASP A 84 9.85 -0.35 12.31
N PHE A 85 9.72 0.38 11.21
CA PHE A 85 10.11 1.78 11.17
C PHE A 85 9.25 2.66 12.09
N VAL A 86 7.95 2.39 12.15
CA VAL A 86 7.05 3.09 13.10
C VAL A 86 7.44 2.82 14.55
N ARG A 87 7.75 1.56 14.89
CA ARG A 87 8.24 1.20 16.22
C ARG A 87 9.54 1.92 16.54
N LEU A 88 10.47 1.93 15.59
CA LEU A 88 11.76 2.60 15.75
C LEU A 88 11.62 4.11 15.93
N CYS A 89 10.70 4.77 15.23
CA CYS A 89 10.36 6.17 15.46
C CYS A 89 9.90 6.40 16.91
N LYS A 90 8.93 5.58 17.36
CA LYS A 90 8.38 5.65 18.72
C LYS A 90 9.44 5.45 19.80
N GLU A 91 10.31 4.45 19.65
CA GLU A 91 11.43 4.16 20.57
C GLU A 91 12.41 5.34 20.67
N ASN A 92 12.55 6.14 19.64
CA ASN A 92 13.39 7.32 19.60
C ASN A 92 12.65 8.64 19.94
N GLY A 93 11.39 8.58 20.39
CA GLY A 93 10.61 9.76 20.75
C GLY A 93 10.21 10.64 19.55
N ILE A 94 10.23 10.11 18.34
CA ILE A 94 9.89 10.81 17.11
C ILE A 94 8.46 10.41 16.69
N ALA A 95 7.59 11.38 16.46
CA ALA A 95 6.23 11.12 15.99
C ALA A 95 6.29 10.64 14.52
N PHE A 96 5.69 9.48 14.25
CA PHE A 96 5.46 9.02 12.89
C PHE A 96 4.11 9.56 12.39
N ILE A 97 4.12 10.31 11.29
CA ILE A 97 2.88 10.84 10.70
C ILE A 97 2.27 9.78 9.80
N GLY A 98 1.40 8.97 10.37
CA GLY A 98 0.77 7.83 9.71
C GLY A 98 0.07 6.89 10.69
N PRO A 99 -0.38 5.71 10.22
CA PRO A 99 -0.99 4.70 11.07
C PRO A 99 -0.02 4.14 12.11
N SER A 100 -0.55 3.54 13.17
CA SER A 100 0.27 2.81 14.14
C SER A 100 0.89 1.54 13.52
N ALA A 101 1.93 1.00 14.15
CA ALA A 101 2.59 -0.23 13.70
C ALA A 101 1.61 -1.40 13.62
N GLU A 102 0.69 -1.51 14.60
CA GLU A 102 -0.32 -2.57 14.65
C GLU A 102 -1.31 -2.47 13.48
N VAL A 103 -1.69 -1.26 13.09
CA VAL A 103 -2.57 -1.02 11.92
C VAL A 103 -1.85 -1.40 10.63
N ILE A 104 -0.57 -1.07 10.50
CA ILE A 104 0.23 -1.44 9.33
C ILE A 104 0.38 -2.97 9.24
N ASP A 105 0.71 -3.65 10.35
CA ASP A 105 0.81 -5.10 10.40
C ASP A 105 -0.51 -5.79 10.04
N SER A 106 -1.62 -5.28 10.56
CA SER A 106 -2.95 -5.85 10.27
C SER A 106 -3.34 -5.72 8.79
N LYS A 107 -2.94 -4.62 8.14
CA LYS A 107 -3.18 -4.39 6.70
C LYS A 107 -2.28 -5.25 5.80
N GLY A 108 -1.11 -5.66 6.27
CA GLY A 108 -0.21 -6.54 5.53
C GLY A 108 -0.83 -7.90 5.19
N ASN A 109 -1.81 -8.35 5.98
CA ASN A 109 -2.61 -9.54 5.71
C ASN A 109 -3.96 -9.15 5.09
N LYS A 110 -4.11 -9.34 3.77
CA LYS A 110 -5.34 -8.99 3.01
C LYS A 110 -6.60 -9.67 3.56
N SER A 111 -6.47 -10.89 4.06
CA SER A 111 -7.60 -11.65 4.65
C SER A 111 -8.06 -11.01 5.96
N ASN A 112 -7.12 -10.62 6.82
CA ASN A 112 -7.45 -9.93 8.07
C ASN A 112 -8.05 -8.55 7.81
N ALA A 113 -7.48 -7.78 6.88
CA ALA A 113 -8.02 -6.48 6.50
C ALA A 113 -9.48 -6.59 6.00
N ARG A 114 -9.76 -7.58 5.14
CA ARG A 114 -11.11 -7.86 4.65
C ARG A 114 -12.08 -8.22 5.79
N LYS A 115 -11.66 -9.11 6.70
CA LYS A 115 -12.46 -9.51 7.87
C LYS A 115 -12.80 -8.30 8.74
N THR A 116 -11.81 -7.49 9.07
CA THR A 116 -12.00 -6.26 9.86
C THR A 116 -13.00 -5.31 9.20
N MET A 117 -12.91 -5.14 7.87
CA MET A 117 -13.87 -4.29 7.14
C MET A 117 -15.28 -4.84 7.18
N MET A 118 -15.44 -6.16 7.02
CA MET A 118 -16.75 -6.81 7.12
C MET A 118 -17.36 -6.67 8.52
N GLU A 119 -16.56 -6.86 9.57
CA GLU A 119 -16.99 -6.67 10.98
C GLU A 119 -17.40 -5.22 11.26
N ALA A 120 -16.76 -4.27 10.61
CA ALA A 120 -17.11 -2.85 10.67
C ALA A 120 -18.32 -2.46 9.79
N GLY A 121 -18.96 -3.42 9.09
CA GLY A 121 -20.11 -3.16 8.21
C GLY A 121 -19.73 -2.47 6.88
N VAL A 122 -18.44 -2.43 6.53
CA VAL A 122 -17.99 -1.86 5.26
C VAL A 122 -18.24 -2.88 4.13
N PRO A 123 -18.90 -2.49 3.03
CA PRO A 123 -19.09 -3.36 1.88
C PRO A 123 -17.76 -3.83 1.31
N VAL A 124 -17.63 -5.12 1.06
CA VAL A 124 -16.46 -5.72 0.42
C VAL A 124 -16.88 -6.46 -0.84
N VAL A 125 -15.95 -6.62 -1.79
CA VAL A 125 -16.21 -7.42 -3.00
C VAL A 125 -16.62 -8.83 -2.59
N PRO A 126 -17.77 -9.37 -3.07
CA PRO A 126 -18.17 -10.74 -2.77
C PRO A 126 -17.09 -11.74 -3.15
N GLY A 127 -16.86 -12.74 -2.33
CA GLY A 127 -15.84 -13.75 -2.58
C GLY A 127 -15.72 -14.76 -1.45
N THR A 128 -14.89 -15.77 -1.67
CA THR A 128 -14.68 -16.85 -0.71
C THR A 128 -14.01 -16.32 0.57
N LYS A 129 -14.47 -16.84 1.70
CA LYS A 129 -13.90 -16.54 3.02
C LYS A 129 -12.73 -17.46 3.32
N GLU A 130 -12.86 -18.71 2.88
CA GLU A 130 -11.89 -19.77 3.08
C GLU A 130 -11.17 -20.10 1.78
N PRO A 131 -9.96 -20.67 1.86
CA PRO A 131 -9.24 -21.20 0.71
C PRO A 131 -10.02 -22.27 -0.05
N VAL A 132 -9.80 -22.33 -1.35
CA VAL A 132 -10.40 -23.32 -2.26
C VAL A 132 -9.27 -24.14 -2.86
N TYR A 133 -9.37 -25.46 -2.76
CA TYR A 133 -8.31 -26.38 -3.19
C TYR A 133 -8.67 -27.21 -4.42
N ASP A 134 -9.93 -27.26 -4.81
CA ASP A 134 -10.40 -28.01 -5.97
C ASP A 134 -11.41 -27.24 -6.82
N ALA A 135 -11.43 -27.53 -8.11
CA ALA A 135 -12.27 -26.83 -9.08
C ALA A 135 -13.78 -27.05 -8.83
N ALA A 136 -14.17 -28.23 -8.36
CA ALA A 136 -15.60 -28.54 -8.18
C ALA A 136 -16.22 -27.75 -7.02
N THR A 137 -15.49 -27.61 -5.93
CA THR A 137 -15.88 -26.73 -4.82
C THR A 137 -15.83 -25.26 -5.25
N GLY A 138 -14.80 -24.88 -6.00
CA GLY A 138 -14.66 -23.52 -6.53
C GLY A 138 -15.79 -23.12 -7.45
N GLU A 139 -16.24 -24.01 -8.34
CA GLU A 139 -17.34 -23.76 -9.27
C GLU A 139 -18.66 -23.47 -8.55
N LYS A 140 -18.98 -24.25 -7.51
CA LYS A 140 -20.18 -24.00 -6.70
C LYS A 140 -20.17 -22.63 -6.03
N LEU A 141 -19.02 -22.25 -5.47
CA LEU A 141 -18.84 -20.93 -4.85
C LEU A 141 -18.91 -19.81 -5.90
N ALA A 142 -18.37 -20.04 -7.09
CA ALA A 142 -18.45 -19.10 -8.20
C ALA A 142 -19.90 -18.92 -8.68
N ASP A 143 -20.72 -20.00 -8.72
CA ASP A 143 -22.15 -19.93 -9.02
C ASP A 143 -22.90 -19.07 -7.99
N GLU A 144 -22.56 -19.19 -6.71
CA GLU A 144 -23.14 -18.35 -5.63
C GLU A 144 -22.73 -16.88 -5.72
N ILE A 145 -21.46 -16.61 -6.04
CA ILE A 145 -20.93 -15.25 -6.21
C ILE A 145 -21.48 -14.60 -7.48
N GLY A 146 -21.77 -15.41 -8.50
CA GLY A 146 -22.21 -15.00 -9.84
C GLY A 146 -21.05 -14.57 -10.74
N TYR A 147 -21.02 -15.08 -11.97
CA TYR A 147 -20.01 -14.72 -12.98
C TYR A 147 -20.14 -13.26 -13.48
N PRO A 148 -19.07 -12.65 -13.99
CA PRO A 148 -17.70 -13.16 -14.00
C PRO A 148 -17.05 -13.16 -12.63
N VAL A 149 -16.11 -14.09 -12.42
CA VAL A 149 -15.30 -14.19 -11.19
C VAL A 149 -13.82 -14.13 -11.47
N MET A 150 -13.06 -13.66 -10.49
CA MET A 150 -11.60 -13.69 -10.46
C MET A 150 -11.14 -14.85 -9.59
N ILE A 151 -10.42 -15.78 -10.17
CA ILE A 151 -9.68 -16.83 -9.48
C ILE A 151 -8.29 -16.31 -9.21
N LYS A 152 -7.80 -16.38 -7.97
CA LYS A 152 -6.48 -15.87 -7.61
C LYS A 152 -5.81 -16.72 -6.54
N ALA A 153 -4.50 -16.86 -6.68
CA ALA A 153 -3.67 -17.52 -5.69
C ALA A 153 -3.52 -16.70 -4.41
N SER A 154 -3.42 -17.37 -3.27
CA SER A 154 -3.09 -16.75 -1.98
C SER A 154 -1.74 -16.05 -2.03
N SER A 155 -0.74 -16.73 -2.56
CA SER A 155 0.65 -16.28 -2.70
C SER A 155 0.90 -15.76 -4.11
N GLY A 156 0.17 -14.74 -4.56
CA GLY A 156 0.25 -14.22 -5.93
C GLY A 156 1.01 -12.90 -6.05
N GLY A 157 1.74 -12.72 -7.15
CA GLY A 157 2.41 -11.48 -7.51
C GLY A 157 2.68 -11.38 -9.01
N GLY A 158 2.70 -10.15 -9.55
CA GLY A 158 3.00 -9.93 -10.97
C GLY A 158 2.00 -10.54 -11.97
N GLY A 159 0.74 -10.80 -11.55
CA GLY A 159 -0.31 -11.37 -12.41
C GLY A 159 -0.25 -12.89 -12.58
N LYS A 160 0.70 -13.60 -11.96
CA LYS A 160 0.76 -15.07 -11.96
C LYS A 160 -0.25 -15.64 -10.98
N GLY A 161 -0.83 -16.79 -11.32
CA GLY A 161 -1.86 -17.43 -10.49
C GLY A 161 -3.19 -16.65 -10.45
N MET A 162 -3.49 -15.85 -11.47
CA MET A 162 -4.75 -15.10 -11.60
C MET A 162 -5.42 -15.37 -12.94
N ARG A 163 -6.72 -15.66 -12.92
CA ARG A 163 -7.55 -15.86 -14.11
C ARG A 163 -8.95 -15.31 -13.89
N VAL A 164 -9.52 -14.75 -14.93
CA VAL A 164 -10.93 -14.36 -14.96
C VAL A 164 -11.72 -15.48 -15.63
N SER A 165 -12.72 -16.01 -14.91
CA SER A 165 -13.73 -16.90 -15.47
C SER A 165 -15.00 -16.10 -15.72
N ARG A 166 -15.47 -16.14 -16.98
CA ARG A 166 -16.63 -15.37 -17.41
C ARG A 166 -17.93 -16.18 -17.33
N SER A 167 -17.78 -17.50 -17.34
CA SER A 167 -18.89 -18.43 -17.27
C SER A 167 -18.47 -19.71 -16.56
N LYS A 168 -19.48 -20.58 -16.31
CA LYS A 168 -19.27 -21.89 -15.70
C LYS A 168 -18.40 -22.80 -16.57
N GLU A 169 -18.57 -22.72 -17.89
CA GLU A 169 -17.92 -23.58 -18.86
C GLU A 169 -16.40 -23.39 -18.89
N ASP A 170 -15.91 -22.20 -18.59
CA ASP A 170 -14.47 -21.90 -18.59
C ASP A 170 -13.82 -21.95 -17.20
N PHE A 171 -14.64 -22.17 -16.15
CA PHE A 171 -14.17 -22.07 -14.77
C PHE A 171 -13.14 -23.14 -14.41
N GLU A 172 -13.45 -24.42 -14.65
CA GLU A 172 -12.55 -25.52 -14.29
C GLU A 172 -11.16 -25.40 -14.95
N PHE A 173 -11.14 -25.07 -16.25
CA PHE A 173 -9.88 -24.85 -16.97
C PHE A 173 -9.08 -23.70 -16.38
N ASN A 174 -9.72 -22.58 -16.10
CA ASN A 174 -9.09 -21.40 -15.54
C ASN A 174 -8.58 -21.64 -14.10
N PHE A 175 -9.37 -22.33 -13.28
CA PHE A 175 -8.99 -22.71 -11.92
C PHE A 175 -7.75 -23.59 -11.90
N ASN A 176 -7.78 -24.71 -12.63
CA ASN A 176 -6.66 -25.65 -12.69
C ASN A 176 -5.39 -25.02 -13.29
N THR A 177 -5.55 -24.08 -14.22
CA THR A 177 -4.42 -23.35 -14.81
C THR A 177 -3.80 -22.39 -13.81
N ALA A 178 -4.61 -21.58 -13.12
CA ALA A 178 -4.13 -20.65 -12.11
C ALA A 178 -3.47 -21.37 -10.92
N GLN A 179 -4.06 -22.48 -10.48
CA GLN A 179 -3.55 -23.29 -9.38
C GLN A 179 -2.17 -23.89 -9.72
N ARG A 180 -2.00 -24.46 -10.92
CA ARG A 180 -0.70 -24.98 -11.39
C ARG A 180 0.36 -23.89 -11.51
N GLU A 181 0.00 -22.73 -12.03
CA GLU A 181 0.92 -21.58 -12.07
C GLU A 181 1.38 -21.16 -10.68
N SER A 182 0.46 -21.13 -9.71
CA SER A 182 0.78 -20.77 -8.33
C SER A 182 1.69 -21.79 -7.67
N ALA A 183 1.34 -23.08 -7.77
CA ALA A 183 2.16 -24.16 -7.25
C ALA A 183 3.60 -24.13 -7.81
N ASN A 184 3.74 -23.91 -9.11
CA ASN A 184 5.05 -23.86 -9.77
C ASN A 184 5.86 -22.60 -9.44
N ALA A 185 5.20 -21.45 -9.28
CA ALA A 185 5.89 -20.18 -9.08
C ALA A 185 6.17 -19.86 -7.60
N PHE A 186 5.31 -20.32 -6.69
CA PHE A 186 5.31 -19.92 -5.28
C PHE A 186 5.33 -21.12 -4.31
N GLY A 187 5.16 -22.35 -4.80
CA GLY A 187 5.05 -23.53 -3.95
C GLY A 187 3.75 -23.62 -3.14
N ASP A 188 2.73 -22.84 -3.52
CA ASP A 188 1.44 -22.72 -2.84
C ASP A 188 0.32 -22.83 -3.88
N ASP A 189 -0.57 -23.80 -3.71
CA ASP A 189 -1.71 -24.07 -4.58
C ASP A 189 -3.03 -23.57 -4.03
N THR A 190 -2.99 -22.80 -2.95
CA THR A 190 -4.15 -22.20 -2.29
C THR A 190 -4.79 -21.14 -3.16
N MET A 191 -6.08 -21.31 -3.47
CA MET A 191 -6.83 -20.40 -4.33
C MET A 191 -7.95 -19.68 -3.58
N TYR A 192 -8.31 -18.51 -4.07
CA TYR A 192 -9.48 -17.72 -3.66
C TYR A 192 -10.29 -17.32 -4.89
N ILE A 193 -11.58 -17.13 -4.71
CA ILE A 193 -12.48 -16.69 -5.77
C ILE A 193 -13.20 -15.44 -5.29
N GLU A 194 -13.25 -14.42 -6.13
CA GLU A 194 -13.99 -13.20 -5.84
C GLU A 194 -14.74 -12.70 -7.07
N LYS A 195 -15.78 -11.91 -6.86
CA LYS A 195 -16.49 -11.26 -7.95
C LYS A 195 -15.53 -10.42 -8.77
N PHE A 196 -15.52 -10.62 -10.08
CA PHE A 196 -14.80 -9.73 -10.99
C PHE A 196 -15.65 -8.52 -11.32
N ILE A 197 -15.15 -7.35 -10.97
CA ILE A 197 -15.81 -6.08 -11.25
C ILE A 197 -15.33 -5.59 -12.61
N GLU A 198 -16.24 -5.52 -13.57
CA GLU A 198 -15.95 -5.00 -14.90
C GLU A 198 -15.98 -3.46 -14.88
N ASN A 199 -15.02 -2.85 -15.59
CA ASN A 199 -14.88 -1.39 -15.68
C ASN A 199 -14.89 -0.68 -14.31
N PRO A 200 -14.06 -1.10 -13.36
CA PRO A 200 -14.05 -0.53 -12.02
C PRO A 200 -13.56 0.93 -12.05
N ARG A 201 -14.14 1.75 -11.18
CA ARG A 201 -13.53 3.04 -10.79
C ARG A 201 -12.69 2.84 -9.55
N HIS A 202 -11.51 3.43 -9.54
CA HIS A 202 -10.67 3.46 -8.35
C HIS A 202 -10.97 4.75 -7.58
N VAL A 203 -11.73 4.63 -6.52
CA VAL A 203 -12.07 5.74 -5.62
C VAL A 203 -11.46 5.48 -4.27
N GLU A 204 -10.84 6.49 -3.70
CA GLU A 204 -10.27 6.43 -2.36
C GLU A 204 -10.74 7.63 -1.51
N ILE A 205 -10.71 7.45 -0.19
CA ILE A 205 -11.07 8.49 0.76
C ILE A 205 -9.86 8.74 1.66
N GLN A 206 -9.44 10.02 1.75
CA GLN A 206 -8.40 10.42 2.67
C GLN A 206 -8.93 10.45 4.09
N ILE A 207 -8.30 9.71 4.98
CA ILE A 207 -8.60 9.71 6.41
C ILE A 207 -7.47 10.41 7.16
N MET A 208 -7.83 11.23 8.12
CA MET A 208 -6.91 11.76 9.13
C MET A 208 -7.42 11.46 10.52
N ALA A 209 -6.50 11.12 11.43
CA ALA A 209 -6.80 10.87 12.83
C ALA A 209 -5.74 11.53 13.71
N ASP A 210 -6.13 11.93 14.92
CA ASP A 210 -5.23 12.42 15.95
C ASP A 210 -4.98 11.38 17.06
N GLY A 211 -4.15 11.70 18.02
CA GLY A 211 -3.89 10.87 19.21
C GLY A 211 -4.98 10.90 20.27
N HIS A 212 -6.08 11.63 20.06
CA HIS A 212 -7.18 11.82 21.02
C HIS A 212 -8.45 11.06 20.60
N GLY A 213 -8.40 10.32 19.50
CA GLY A 213 -9.53 9.53 19.00
C GLY A 213 -10.43 10.27 18.00
N ASN A 214 -10.07 11.48 17.58
CA ASN A 214 -10.79 12.15 16.51
C ASN A 214 -10.38 11.60 15.15
N VAL A 215 -11.37 11.33 14.28
CA VAL A 215 -11.17 10.82 12.93
C VAL A 215 -12.02 11.64 11.96
N VAL A 216 -11.42 12.09 10.87
CA VAL A 216 -12.11 12.84 9.83
C VAL A 216 -11.85 12.23 8.45
N ALA A 217 -12.88 12.23 7.61
CA ALA A 217 -12.80 11.92 6.19
C ALA A 217 -12.74 13.23 5.41
N LEU A 218 -11.74 13.40 4.55
CA LEU A 218 -11.49 14.63 3.79
C LEU A 218 -12.08 14.63 2.38
N GLY A 219 -12.97 13.68 2.09
CA GLY A 219 -13.59 13.51 0.79
C GLY A 219 -12.88 12.48 -0.07
N GLU A 220 -13.48 12.22 -1.22
CA GLU A 220 -13.04 11.20 -2.17
C GLU A 220 -12.09 11.78 -3.23
N ARG A 221 -11.19 10.91 -3.71
CA ARG A 221 -10.40 11.12 -4.92
C ARG A 221 -10.69 10.01 -5.93
N ASP A 222 -10.92 10.38 -7.18
CA ASP A 222 -11.00 9.42 -8.28
C ASP A 222 -9.60 9.16 -8.84
N CYS A 223 -9.09 7.96 -8.62
CA CYS A 223 -7.76 7.54 -9.02
C CYS A 223 -7.79 6.56 -10.20
N SER A 224 -8.85 6.59 -11.02
CA SER A 224 -9.06 5.63 -12.11
C SER A 224 -8.08 5.81 -13.28
N VAL A 225 -7.50 7.01 -13.45
CA VAL A 225 -6.51 7.27 -14.49
C VAL A 225 -5.15 6.72 -14.06
N GLN A 226 -4.81 5.52 -14.56
CA GLN A 226 -3.63 4.77 -14.17
C GLN A 226 -2.85 4.30 -15.41
N ARG A 227 -1.55 4.10 -15.26
CA ARG A 227 -0.69 3.40 -16.21
C ARG A 227 0.07 2.30 -15.49
N ASN A 228 -0.06 1.06 -15.94
CA ASN A 228 0.56 -0.11 -15.28
C ASN A 228 0.28 -0.15 -13.77
N HIS A 229 -0.98 0.08 -13.39
CA HIS A 229 -1.43 0.15 -11.99
C HIS A 229 -0.79 1.26 -11.14
N GLN A 230 -0.23 2.28 -11.77
CA GLN A 230 0.26 3.49 -11.12
C GLN A 230 -0.69 4.65 -11.40
N LYS A 231 -1.12 5.33 -10.36
CA LYS A 231 -1.94 6.53 -10.46
C LYS A 231 -1.19 7.63 -11.21
N LEU A 232 -1.83 8.22 -12.19
CA LEU A 232 -1.31 9.36 -12.94
C LEU A 232 -1.93 10.68 -12.47
N ILE A 233 -3.22 10.63 -12.16
CA ILE A 233 -4.03 11.77 -11.70
C ILE A 233 -4.87 11.27 -10.52
N GLU A 234 -4.98 12.10 -9.52
CA GLU A 234 -5.84 11.93 -8.35
C GLU A 234 -6.50 13.28 -7.99
#